data_b6d6d910d2a72497f1502a3be98c83b8
#
_entry.id   b6d6d910d2a72497f1502a3be98c83b8
#
_cell.length_a   1.000
_cell.length_b   1.000
_cell.length_c   1.000
_cell.angle_alpha   90.00
_cell.angle_beta   90.00
_cell.angle_gamma   90.00
#
_symmetry.space_group_name_H-M   'P 1'
#
loop_
_entity.id
_entity.type
_entity.pdbx_description
1 polymer ?
#
loop_
_entity_poly.entity_id
_entity_poly.type
_entity_poly.pdbx_seq_one_letter_code
_entity_poly.pdbx_strand_id
1 'polypeptide(L)'
;MIASALAGCLGGSDDDGGDEDVMGCTYADATNYNPDATKDDGTCTYAEPEPEPEPVMGCTDPAANNHNAAAEVDDASCDYGRSHADIMADYAAGTIDFGQASYELEVSRKCREQGSNNPCEIVEMSIGDASTIDPHDAYDSASGDVIEQVYDTLYRYAGDGTGNAIIESRLATGYSVSEDGLTYTFTLRDDVYFSNGDKMDASDVVYSWCRVLGYGSPDSHVGWILEQSFDCNDADGNHDDMGGASFSVISDTSFSVTLFAPSSAFISTIAYTVGAVINADLCEANRVDAGGENDDYCHEWMDEGPMGAGTNAYTVQTWVREDRLVLVPNWMYWESGDYNINRHTVS
;
A
#
# COMPACT_ATOMS: atom_id res chain seq x y z
N MET A 1 0.38 -43.87 -42.19
CA MET A 1 -0.53 -44.26 -43.28
C MET A 1 -0.28 -43.30 -44.42
N ILE A 2 0.15 -43.65 -45.43
CA ILE A 2 -0.09 -44.31 -46.73
C ILE A 2 0.94 -43.70 -47.67
N ALA A 3 1.81 -44.37 -48.19
CA ALA A 3 1.96 -45.33 -49.24
C ALA A 3 2.46 -44.71 -50.56
N SER A 4 3.67 -45.02 -50.85
CA SER A 4 4.13 -45.72 -52.08
C SER A 4 3.50 -45.31 -53.42
N ALA A 5 4.36 -44.96 -54.36
CA ALA A 5 4.29 -45.45 -55.67
C ALA A 5 5.64 -45.51 -56.37
N LEU A 6 6.17 -46.69 -56.61
CA LEU A 6 7.23 -47.00 -57.57
C LEU A 6 6.71 -46.75 -58.98
N ALA A 7 7.53 -46.20 -59.83
CA ALA A 7 7.51 -46.54 -61.26
C ALA A 7 8.93 -46.48 -61.81
N GLY A 8 9.48 -47.64 -62.09
CA GLY A 8 10.75 -47.73 -62.79
C GLY A 8 10.52 -47.58 -64.30
N CYS A 9 11.52 -47.15 -65.01
CA CYS A 9 11.72 -47.43 -66.42
C CYS A 9 13.20 -47.58 -66.72
N LEU A 10 13.49 -48.67 -67.40
CA LEU A 10 14.77 -49.12 -67.87
C LEU A 10 15.28 -48.31 -69.10
N GLY A 11 16.57 -48.19 -69.15
CA GLY A 11 17.25 -48.34 -70.42
C GLY A 11 17.93 -47.07 -70.94
N GLY A 12 19.25 -47.18 -71.14
CA GLY A 12 20.06 -46.32 -71.96
C GLY A 12 21.46 -46.18 -71.46
N SER A 13 22.35 -47.08 -71.83
CA SER A 13 23.80 -46.92 -71.77
C SER A 13 24.24 -45.86 -72.77
N ASP A 14 24.84 -44.75 -72.25
CA ASP A 14 25.80 -43.93 -72.99
C ASP A 14 26.95 -43.64 -72.03
N ASP A 15 28.08 -44.18 -72.44
CA ASP A 15 29.42 -43.82 -71.86
C ASP A 15 29.71 -42.40 -72.19
N ASP A 16 29.62 -41.53 -71.15
CA ASP A 16 30.29 -40.26 -71.15
C ASP A 16 31.05 -40.14 -69.81
N GLY A 17 32.36 -39.91 -69.90
CA GLY A 17 33.23 -39.70 -68.76
C GLY A 17 32.83 -38.47 -67.96
N GLY A 18 31.85 -38.65 -67.11
CA GLY A 18 31.42 -37.65 -66.17
C GLY A 18 32.23 -37.81 -64.87
N ASP A 19 32.83 -36.74 -64.41
CA ASP A 19 33.38 -36.67 -63.06
C ASP A 19 32.34 -37.22 -62.08
N GLU A 20 32.70 -38.27 -61.33
CA GLU A 20 31.83 -38.82 -60.29
C GLU A 20 31.54 -37.72 -59.29
N ASP A 21 30.28 -37.34 -59.10
CA ASP A 21 29.86 -36.38 -58.06
C ASP A 21 30.37 -36.89 -56.70
N VAL A 22 31.27 -36.17 -56.10
CA VAL A 22 31.68 -36.43 -54.70
C VAL A 22 30.65 -35.83 -53.79
N MET A 23 29.86 -36.68 -53.15
CA MET A 23 28.81 -36.31 -52.23
C MET A 23 29.40 -35.94 -50.89
N GLY A 24 28.86 -34.87 -50.25
CA GLY A 24 29.28 -34.40 -48.90
C GLY A 24 28.80 -32.96 -48.63
N CYS A 25 29.05 -32.51 -47.46
CA CYS A 25 28.70 -31.13 -47.10
C CYS A 25 29.58 -30.10 -47.81
N THR A 26 28.93 -29.22 -48.63
CA THR A 26 29.65 -28.18 -49.42
C THR A 26 29.68 -26.79 -48.76
N TYR A 27 29.11 -26.64 -47.58
CA TYR A 27 29.06 -25.35 -46.88
C TYR A 27 30.29 -25.22 -45.97
N ALA A 28 31.12 -24.21 -46.22
CA ALA A 28 32.40 -24.02 -45.55
C ALA A 28 32.32 -23.66 -44.04
N ASP A 29 31.17 -23.25 -43.59
CA ASP A 29 30.84 -22.94 -42.20
C ASP A 29 30.26 -24.13 -41.41
N ALA A 30 30.06 -25.27 -42.08
CA ALA A 30 29.64 -26.49 -41.42
C ALA A 30 30.85 -27.23 -40.79
N THR A 31 30.60 -27.86 -39.63
CA THR A 31 31.63 -28.60 -38.85
C THR A 31 32.13 -29.84 -39.60
N ASN A 32 31.32 -30.36 -40.53
CA ASN A 32 31.66 -31.53 -41.38
C ASN A 32 31.84 -31.12 -42.84
N TYR A 33 32.26 -29.88 -43.12
CA TYR A 33 32.60 -29.42 -44.46
C TYR A 33 33.59 -30.34 -45.14
N ASN A 34 33.26 -30.78 -46.37
CA ASN A 34 34.16 -31.58 -47.20
C ASN A 34 34.61 -30.77 -48.41
N PRO A 35 35.88 -30.31 -48.46
CA PRO A 35 36.39 -29.47 -49.56
C PRO A 35 36.42 -30.23 -50.93
N ASP A 36 36.36 -31.56 -50.92
CA ASP A 36 36.36 -32.38 -52.13
C ASP A 36 34.92 -32.67 -52.64
N ALA A 37 33.88 -32.29 -51.87
CA ALA A 37 32.52 -32.51 -52.30
C ALA A 37 32.15 -31.56 -53.45
N THR A 38 31.65 -32.15 -54.56
CA THR A 38 31.12 -31.39 -55.69
C THR A 38 29.63 -31.23 -55.64
N LYS A 39 28.94 -32.00 -54.73
CA LYS A 39 27.51 -31.98 -54.58
C LYS A 39 27.12 -32.18 -53.11
N ASP A 40 26.27 -31.26 -52.61
CA ASP A 40 25.73 -31.35 -51.25
C ASP A 40 24.82 -32.55 -51.09
N ASP A 41 25.05 -33.37 -50.06
CA ASP A 41 24.26 -34.55 -49.73
C ASP A 41 23.26 -34.29 -48.58
N GLY A 42 23.12 -33.07 -48.11
CA GLY A 42 22.23 -32.67 -47.04
C GLY A 42 22.63 -33.09 -45.62
N THR A 43 23.93 -33.50 -45.45
CA THR A 43 24.44 -33.98 -44.16
C THR A 43 25.17 -32.89 -43.36
N CYS A 44 25.14 -31.64 -43.81
CA CYS A 44 25.83 -30.54 -43.11
C CYS A 44 25.39 -30.42 -41.65
N THR A 45 26.37 -30.37 -40.78
CA THR A 45 26.16 -30.15 -39.35
C THR A 45 26.85 -28.84 -38.97
N TYR A 46 26.18 -28.06 -38.10
CA TYR A 46 26.70 -26.81 -37.61
C TYR A 46 26.97 -26.92 -36.11
N ALA A 47 27.94 -26.15 -35.60
CA ALA A 47 28.12 -26.05 -34.16
C ALA A 47 26.88 -25.44 -33.54
N GLU A 48 26.36 -26.03 -32.47
CA GLU A 48 25.33 -25.37 -31.65
C GLU A 48 25.94 -24.04 -31.14
N PRO A 49 25.18 -22.93 -31.24
CA PRO A 49 25.67 -21.69 -30.64
C PRO A 49 25.93 -21.95 -29.14
N GLU A 50 27.08 -21.47 -28.66
CA GLU A 50 27.36 -21.52 -27.22
C GLU A 50 26.17 -20.84 -26.51
N PRO A 51 25.63 -21.45 -25.44
CA PRO A 51 24.58 -20.82 -24.66
C PRO A 51 25.07 -19.43 -24.19
N GLU A 52 24.27 -18.42 -24.40
CA GLU A 52 24.54 -17.10 -23.82
C GLU A 52 24.77 -17.27 -22.30
N PRO A 53 25.77 -16.62 -21.72
CA PRO A 53 26.02 -16.72 -20.30
C PRO A 53 24.74 -16.27 -19.56
N GLU A 54 24.33 -17.04 -18.56
CA GLU A 54 23.20 -16.68 -17.72
C GLU A 54 23.51 -15.33 -17.04
N PRO A 55 22.55 -14.39 -16.99
CA PRO A 55 22.76 -13.11 -16.35
C PRO A 55 23.11 -13.29 -14.87
N VAL A 56 24.04 -12.52 -14.38
CA VAL A 56 24.44 -12.53 -12.97
C VAL A 56 23.31 -11.94 -12.14
N MET A 57 22.72 -12.76 -11.27
CA MET A 57 21.68 -12.33 -10.34
C MET A 57 22.31 -11.74 -9.07
N GLY A 58 21.63 -10.78 -8.44
CA GLY A 58 22.08 -10.17 -7.18
C GLY A 58 21.50 -8.77 -6.98
N CYS A 59 21.79 -8.18 -5.83
CA CYS A 59 21.39 -6.82 -5.54
C CYS A 59 22.08 -5.81 -6.46
N THR A 60 21.31 -5.07 -7.28
CA THR A 60 21.84 -4.06 -8.21
C THR A 60 21.84 -2.64 -7.64
N ASP A 61 21.25 -2.41 -6.46
CA ASP A 61 21.15 -1.08 -5.85
C ASP A 61 22.47 -0.71 -5.11
N PRO A 62 23.16 0.37 -5.54
CA PRO A 62 24.38 0.83 -4.89
C PRO A 62 24.19 1.27 -3.43
N ALA A 63 22.97 1.57 -3.00
CA ALA A 63 22.65 1.96 -1.63
C ALA A 63 22.54 0.76 -0.67
N ALA A 64 22.45 -0.46 -1.18
CA ALA A 64 22.35 -1.66 -0.36
C ALA A 64 23.72 -2.10 0.19
N ASN A 65 23.72 -2.66 1.40
CA ASN A 65 24.91 -3.17 2.06
C ASN A 65 25.56 -4.33 1.31
N ASN A 66 24.76 -5.12 0.59
CA ASN A 66 25.19 -6.27 -0.19
C ASN A 66 25.14 -6.01 -1.70
N HIS A 67 25.27 -4.75 -2.14
CA HIS A 67 25.35 -4.39 -3.55
C HIS A 67 26.38 -5.26 -4.30
N ASN A 68 25.94 -5.87 -5.38
CA ASN A 68 26.80 -6.64 -6.28
C ASN A 68 26.98 -5.90 -7.60
N ALA A 69 28.10 -5.21 -7.75
CA ALA A 69 28.42 -4.44 -8.97
C ALA A 69 28.51 -5.30 -10.26
N ALA A 70 28.55 -6.62 -10.13
CA ALA A 70 28.54 -7.55 -11.26
C ALA A 70 27.12 -8.07 -11.58
N ALA A 71 26.13 -7.78 -10.74
CA ALA A 71 24.76 -8.19 -11.01
C ALA A 71 24.18 -7.43 -12.21
N GLU A 72 23.58 -8.16 -13.11
CA GLU A 72 22.90 -7.67 -14.31
C GLU A 72 21.36 -7.64 -14.10
N VAL A 73 20.87 -8.49 -13.19
CA VAL A 73 19.45 -8.61 -12.85
C VAL A 73 19.32 -8.58 -11.33
N ASP A 74 18.44 -7.71 -10.83
CA ASP A 74 18.10 -7.65 -9.42
C ASP A 74 17.25 -8.89 -9.04
N ASP A 75 17.70 -9.61 -8.01
CA ASP A 75 17.05 -10.79 -7.48
C ASP A 75 16.24 -10.51 -6.21
N ALA A 76 16.02 -9.24 -5.89
CA ALA A 76 15.36 -8.77 -4.68
C ALA A 76 16.08 -9.15 -3.37
N SER A 77 17.38 -9.46 -3.44
CA SER A 77 18.20 -9.81 -2.26
C SER A 77 18.85 -8.59 -1.58
N CYS A 78 18.51 -7.37 -2.00
CA CYS A 78 19.11 -6.16 -1.46
C CYS A 78 18.88 -6.04 0.06
N ASP A 79 19.99 -5.87 0.81
CA ASP A 79 20.00 -5.66 2.25
C ASP A 79 20.30 -4.18 2.55
N TYR A 80 19.36 -3.49 3.18
CA TYR A 80 19.48 -2.08 3.56
C TYR A 80 19.74 -1.89 5.05
N GLY A 81 19.98 -2.96 5.79
CA GLY A 81 20.35 -2.92 7.19
C GLY A 81 19.26 -3.44 8.13
N ARG A 82 18.83 -2.62 9.07
CA ARG A 82 17.96 -3.04 10.17
C ARG A 82 16.54 -3.37 9.68
N SER A 83 15.92 -4.37 10.32
CA SER A 83 14.52 -4.68 10.05
C SER A 83 13.58 -3.54 10.53
N HIS A 84 12.40 -3.45 9.92
CA HIS A 84 11.34 -2.54 10.39
C HIS A 84 11.08 -2.70 11.90
N ALA A 85 10.96 -3.94 12.37
CA ALA A 85 10.69 -4.22 13.78
C ALA A 85 11.80 -3.73 14.72
N ASP A 86 13.08 -3.87 14.32
CA ASP A 86 14.22 -3.40 15.12
C ASP A 86 14.28 -1.86 15.17
N ILE A 87 14.00 -1.19 14.05
CA ILE A 87 13.97 0.28 13.99
C ILE A 87 12.84 0.82 14.87
N MET A 88 11.64 0.25 14.74
CA MET A 88 10.48 0.67 15.53
C MET A 88 10.65 0.39 17.03
N ALA A 89 11.31 -0.73 17.39
CA ALA A 89 11.62 -1.04 18.78
C ALA A 89 12.60 -0.02 19.40
N ASP A 90 13.62 0.41 18.66
CA ASP A 90 14.57 1.43 19.13
C ASP A 90 13.94 2.82 19.19
N TYR A 91 13.05 3.13 18.26
CA TYR A 91 12.26 4.37 18.30
C TYR A 91 11.35 4.39 19.53
N ALA A 92 10.58 3.33 19.75
CA ALA A 92 9.71 3.19 20.92
C ALA A 92 10.46 3.24 22.25
N ALA A 93 11.71 2.74 22.30
CA ALA A 93 12.60 2.80 23.46
C ALA A 93 13.26 4.18 23.64
N GLY A 94 13.08 5.12 22.71
CA GLY A 94 13.75 6.42 22.69
C GLY A 94 15.27 6.36 22.44
N THR A 95 15.75 5.24 21.86
CA THR A 95 17.16 5.03 21.52
C THR A 95 17.55 5.83 20.28
N ILE A 96 16.62 6.01 19.35
CA ILE A 96 16.73 6.83 18.15
C ILE A 96 15.56 7.83 18.12
N ASP A 97 15.77 8.99 17.50
CA ASP A 97 14.72 9.98 17.30
C ASP A 97 13.88 9.71 16.04
N PHE A 98 12.80 10.49 15.87
CA PHE A 98 11.90 10.38 14.70
C PHE A 98 12.64 10.56 13.38
N GLY A 99 13.55 11.53 13.28
CA GLY A 99 14.29 11.80 12.05
C GLY A 99 15.16 10.63 11.63
N GLN A 100 15.84 10.01 12.61
CA GLN A 100 16.66 8.82 12.36
C GLN A 100 15.79 7.60 12.01
N ALA A 101 14.71 7.35 12.76
CA ALA A 101 13.79 6.24 12.49
C ALA A 101 13.17 6.37 11.09
N SER A 102 12.65 7.55 10.74
CA SER A 102 12.05 7.82 9.42
C SER A 102 13.05 7.60 8.28
N TYR A 103 14.29 8.07 8.43
CA TYR A 103 15.33 7.86 7.43
C TYR A 103 15.69 6.37 7.25
N GLU A 104 15.91 5.63 8.36
CA GLU A 104 16.25 4.21 8.28
C GLU A 104 15.09 3.38 7.70
N LEU A 105 13.83 3.73 8.03
CA LEU A 105 12.64 3.10 7.45
C LEU A 105 12.51 3.41 5.96
N GLU A 106 12.71 4.66 5.54
CA GLU A 106 12.74 5.02 4.12
C GLU A 106 13.76 4.18 3.36
N VAL A 107 14.99 4.10 3.87
CA VAL A 107 16.07 3.35 3.21
C VAL A 107 15.74 1.87 3.12
N SER A 108 15.15 1.27 4.17
CA SER A 108 14.85 -0.17 4.24
C SER A 108 13.61 -0.58 3.44
N ARG A 109 12.60 0.30 3.32
CA ARG A 109 11.26 -0.02 2.79
C ARG A 109 10.93 0.59 1.44
N LYS A 110 11.72 1.57 0.97
CA LYS A 110 11.45 2.29 -0.28
C LYS A 110 11.37 1.34 -1.47
N CYS A 111 10.31 1.48 -2.27
CA CYS A 111 10.21 0.79 -3.54
C CYS A 111 11.40 1.14 -4.43
N ARG A 112 11.96 0.12 -5.09
CA ARG A 112 13.02 0.26 -6.07
C ARG A 112 12.56 -0.32 -7.39
N GLU A 113 12.73 0.43 -8.44
CA GLU A 113 12.34 0.00 -9.77
C GLU A 113 13.20 -1.21 -10.20
N GLN A 114 12.52 -2.35 -10.41
CA GLN A 114 13.12 -3.59 -10.91
C GLN A 114 12.82 -3.74 -12.41
N GLY A 115 13.12 -2.72 -13.19
CA GLY A 115 12.83 -2.68 -14.62
C GLY A 115 11.48 -2.03 -14.96
N SER A 116 11.15 -1.97 -16.26
CA SER A 116 10.00 -1.21 -16.78
C SER A 116 8.62 -1.74 -16.38
N ASN A 117 8.54 -2.87 -15.70
CA ASN A 117 7.27 -3.53 -15.35
C ASN A 117 6.86 -3.35 -13.88
N ASN A 118 7.66 -2.67 -13.06
CA ASN A 118 7.36 -2.40 -11.66
C ASN A 118 7.66 -0.93 -11.32
N PRO A 119 6.85 0.02 -11.82
CA PRO A 119 7.02 1.43 -11.51
C PRO A 119 6.73 1.68 -10.03
N CYS A 120 7.58 2.47 -9.38
CA CYS A 120 7.37 2.91 -8.00
C CYS A 120 6.49 4.16 -7.91
N GLU A 121 5.95 4.63 -9.01
CA GLU A 121 5.01 5.75 -9.07
C GLU A 121 3.74 5.32 -9.80
N ILE A 122 2.59 5.65 -9.24
CA ILE A 122 1.28 5.51 -9.88
C ILE A 122 0.73 6.91 -10.14
N VAL A 123 0.15 7.08 -11.31
CA VAL A 123 -0.69 8.23 -11.64
C VAL A 123 -2.10 7.71 -11.92
N GLU A 124 -3.03 8.14 -11.11
CA GLU A 124 -4.46 7.86 -11.25
C GLU A 124 -5.18 9.10 -11.76
N MET A 125 -6.11 8.91 -12.69
CA MET A 125 -6.96 9.99 -13.19
C MET A 125 -8.34 9.86 -12.58
N SER A 126 -8.74 10.87 -11.82
CA SER A 126 -10.10 10.99 -11.26
C SER A 126 -10.97 11.87 -12.15
N ILE A 127 -12.28 11.61 -12.15
CA ILE A 127 -13.27 12.44 -12.86
C ILE A 127 -13.66 13.70 -12.07
N GLY A 128 -13.17 13.86 -10.84
CA GLY A 128 -13.42 15.01 -9.97
C GLY A 128 -12.36 15.10 -8.89
N ASP A 129 -12.10 16.31 -8.43
CA ASP A 129 -11.26 16.54 -7.25
C ASP A 129 -11.98 16.08 -5.98
N ALA A 130 -11.23 15.69 -4.96
CA ALA A 130 -11.76 15.49 -3.61
C ALA A 130 -12.40 16.80 -3.13
N SER A 131 -13.58 16.74 -2.54
CA SER A 131 -14.21 17.94 -1.97
C SER A 131 -13.49 18.37 -0.70
N THR A 132 -13.08 17.41 0.12
CA THR A 132 -12.31 17.55 1.34
C THR A 132 -11.48 16.28 1.57
N ILE A 133 -10.41 16.38 2.34
CA ILE A 133 -9.67 15.23 2.86
C ILE A 133 -9.76 15.11 4.38
N ASP A 134 -10.63 15.89 4.99
CA ASP A 134 -11.08 15.67 6.36
C ASP A 134 -11.99 14.44 6.42
N PRO A 135 -11.59 13.34 7.11
CA PRO A 135 -12.37 12.11 7.15
C PRO A 135 -13.70 12.26 7.86
N HIS A 136 -13.88 13.31 8.65
CA HIS A 136 -15.08 13.59 9.44
C HIS A 136 -16.07 14.55 8.76
N ASP A 137 -15.74 15.00 7.54
CA ASP A 137 -16.62 15.81 6.69
C ASP A 137 -16.93 15.15 5.35
N ALA A 138 -16.03 14.34 4.84
CA ALA A 138 -16.10 13.74 3.51
C ALA A 138 -17.28 12.78 3.33
N TYR A 139 -18.04 12.96 2.25
CA TYR A 139 -19.15 12.07 1.88
C TYR A 139 -19.13 11.63 0.41
N ASP A 140 -18.19 12.12 -0.38
CA ASP A 140 -18.03 11.76 -1.79
C ASP A 140 -16.93 10.71 -1.99
N SER A 141 -16.97 9.99 -3.13
CA SER A 141 -16.06 8.90 -3.41
C SER A 141 -14.63 9.37 -3.67
N ALA A 142 -14.43 10.54 -4.28
CA ALA A 142 -13.10 11.04 -4.59
C ALA A 142 -12.33 11.40 -3.31
N SER A 143 -13.02 12.00 -2.34
CA SER A 143 -12.51 12.22 -0.99
C SER A 143 -12.21 10.90 -0.28
N GLY A 144 -13.15 9.95 -0.33
CA GLY A 144 -13.02 8.63 0.29
C GLY A 144 -11.79 7.87 -0.18
N ASP A 145 -11.52 7.86 -1.48
CA ASP A 145 -10.36 7.19 -2.08
C ASP A 145 -9.01 7.70 -1.51
N VAL A 146 -8.91 8.99 -1.24
CA VAL A 146 -7.73 9.60 -0.61
C VAL A 146 -7.68 9.31 0.88
N ILE A 147 -8.81 9.48 1.58
CA ILE A 147 -8.93 9.29 3.02
C ILE A 147 -8.53 7.87 3.42
N GLU A 148 -8.97 6.86 2.68
CA GLU A 148 -8.62 5.46 2.92
C GLU A 148 -7.13 5.14 2.75
N GLN A 149 -6.34 6.03 2.13
CA GLN A 149 -4.89 5.88 2.02
C GLN A 149 -4.13 6.57 3.16
N VAL A 150 -4.75 7.58 3.79
CA VAL A 150 -4.10 8.45 4.78
C VAL A 150 -4.48 8.08 6.21
N TYR A 151 -5.74 7.69 6.43
CA TYR A 151 -6.29 7.43 7.76
C TYR A 151 -6.66 5.96 7.93
N ASP A 152 -6.45 5.43 9.13
CA ASP A 152 -6.98 4.13 9.54
C ASP A 152 -8.20 4.29 10.44
N THR A 153 -9.06 3.28 10.40
CA THR A 153 -10.15 3.05 11.33
C THR A 153 -9.83 1.87 12.25
N LEU A 154 -10.63 1.62 13.27
CA LEU A 154 -10.43 0.43 14.13
C LEU A 154 -10.59 -0.88 13.37
N TYR A 155 -11.48 -0.90 12.40
CA TYR A 155 -11.78 -2.02 11.50
C TYR A 155 -11.97 -1.49 10.09
N ARG A 156 -11.77 -2.31 9.07
CA ARG A 156 -12.03 -1.94 7.68
C ARG A 156 -12.87 -2.97 6.96
N TYR A 157 -13.50 -2.54 5.88
CA TYR A 157 -14.08 -3.45 4.91
C TYR A 157 -12.98 -4.08 4.04
N ALA A 158 -13.05 -5.38 3.86
CA ALA A 158 -12.16 -6.14 3.00
C ALA A 158 -12.94 -7.19 2.20
N GLY A 159 -12.33 -7.72 1.16
CA GLY A 159 -12.88 -8.83 0.41
C GLY A 159 -12.33 -10.18 0.90
N ASP A 160 -13.18 -11.19 1.07
CA ASP A 160 -12.77 -12.55 1.45
C ASP A 160 -12.15 -13.35 0.27
N GLY A 161 -11.95 -12.73 -0.88
CA GLY A 161 -11.47 -13.36 -2.11
C GLY A 161 -12.54 -14.19 -2.86
N THR A 162 -13.74 -14.33 -2.30
CA THR A 162 -14.87 -15.04 -2.92
C THR A 162 -15.99 -14.11 -3.39
N GLY A 163 -15.82 -12.79 -3.18
CA GLY A 163 -16.77 -11.75 -3.57
C GLY A 163 -17.66 -11.27 -2.43
N ASN A 164 -17.45 -11.73 -1.19
CA ASN A 164 -18.15 -11.20 -0.04
C ASN A 164 -17.31 -10.14 0.66
N ALA A 165 -17.96 -9.13 1.23
CA ALA A 165 -17.33 -8.19 2.14
C ALA A 165 -17.20 -8.81 3.53
N ILE A 166 -16.04 -8.63 4.15
CA ILE A 166 -15.76 -8.96 5.56
C ILE A 166 -15.28 -7.72 6.28
N ILE A 167 -15.28 -7.77 7.61
CA ILE A 167 -14.69 -6.73 8.45
C ILE A 167 -13.39 -7.27 9.02
N GLU A 168 -12.29 -6.59 8.75
CA GLU A 168 -10.95 -6.91 9.26
C GLU A 168 -10.52 -5.94 10.35
N SER A 169 -9.73 -6.44 11.30
CA SER A 169 -9.05 -5.64 12.31
C SER A 169 -7.97 -4.74 11.69
N ARG A 170 -7.91 -3.49 12.15
CA ARG A 170 -6.88 -2.52 11.79
C ARG A 170 -6.21 -1.98 13.06
N LEU A 171 -6.63 -0.81 13.54
CA LEU A 171 -6.08 -0.22 14.77
C LEU A 171 -6.54 -0.98 16.03
N ALA A 172 -7.68 -1.68 15.99
CA ALA A 172 -8.10 -2.55 17.08
C ALA A 172 -7.65 -4.01 16.85
N THR A 173 -7.16 -4.65 17.91
CA THR A 173 -6.84 -6.08 17.93
C THR A 173 -8.03 -6.94 18.31
N GLY A 174 -9.07 -6.34 18.89
CA GLY A 174 -10.31 -7.00 19.26
C GLY A 174 -11.22 -6.13 20.11
N TYR A 175 -12.40 -6.68 20.40
CA TYR A 175 -13.36 -6.07 21.32
C TYR A 175 -14.16 -7.11 22.08
N SER A 176 -14.78 -6.68 23.20
CA SER A 176 -15.80 -7.42 23.90
C SER A 176 -17.07 -6.59 24.06
N VAL A 177 -18.20 -7.26 24.22
CA VAL A 177 -19.49 -6.60 24.37
C VAL A 177 -20.13 -7.07 25.69
N SER A 178 -20.72 -6.14 26.45
CA SER A 178 -21.46 -6.46 27.68
C SER A 178 -22.68 -7.34 27.40
N GLU A 179 -23.19 -8.02 28.45
CA GLU A 179 -24.33 -8.95 28.31
C GLU A 179 -25.62 -8.28 27.78
N ASP A 180 -25.80 -6.98 28.06
CA ASP A 180 -26.93 -6.19 27.56
C ASP A 180 -26.73 -5.69 26.13
N GLY A 181 -25.53 -5.92 25.55
CA GLY A 181 -25.22 -5.50 24.18
C GLY A 181 -24.93 -4.01 24.00
N LEU A 182 -24.78 -3.27 25.10
CA LEU A 182 -24.65 -1.81 25.05
C LEU A 182 -23.18 -1.35 25.08
N THR A 183 -22.35 -1.93 25.96
CA THR A 183 -20.98 -1.46 26.16
C THR A 183 -20.01 -2.29 25.36
N TYR A 184 -19.30 -1.65 24.44
CA TYR A 184 -18.17 -2.21 23.70
C TYR A 184 -16.87 -1.78 24.36
N THR A 185 -16.01 -2.74 24.67
CA THR A 185 -14.65 -2.48 25.16
C THR A 185 -13.66 -2.93 24.12
N PHE A 186 -12.88 -2.00 23.59
CA PHE A 186 -11.89 -2.21 22.56
C PHE A 186 -10.50 -2.40 23.14
N THR A 187 -9.70 -3.23 22.47
CA THR A 187 -8.25 -3.34 22.69
C THR A 187 -7.56 -2.87 21.41
N LEU A 188 -6.69 -1.89 21.54
CA LEU A 188 -5.95 -1.29 20.44
C LEU A 188 -4.58 -1.95 20.27
N ARG A 189 -3.97 -1.75 19.12
CA ARG A 189 -2.54 -1.97 18.88
C ARG A 189 -1.73 -0.99 19.74
N ASP A 190 -0.52 -1.40 20.09
CA ASP A 190 0.44 -0.58 20.85
C ASP A 190 1.66 -0.13 20.02
N ASP A 191 1.66 -0.47 18.73
CA ASP A 191 2.74 -0.23 17.77
C ASP A 191 2.34 0.78 16.66
N VAL A 192 1.29 1.56 16.86
CA VAL A 192 0.80 2.52 15.88
C VAL A 192 1.35 3.92 16.17
N TYR A 193 1.83 4.57 15.10
CA TYR A 193 2.30 5.95 15.12
C TYR A 193 1.65 6.75 13.99
N PHE A 194 1.35 7.99 14.26
CA PHE A 194 1.00 8.95 13.21
C PHE A 194 2.19 9.23 12.31
N SER A 195 1.95 9.76 11.13
CA SER A 195 3.01 10.00 10.13
C SER A 195 4.08 11.03 10.56
N ASN A 196 3.86 11.77 11.65
CA ASN A 196 4.83 12.66 12.28
C ASN A 196 5.65 11.99 13.41
N GLY A 197 5.35 10.72 13.74
CA GLY A 197 6.00 9.95 14.78
C GLY A 197 5.35 10.01 16.17
N ASP A 198 4.28 10.75 16.37
CA ASP A 198 3.51 10.72 17.60
C ASP A 198 2.84 9.35 17.77
N LYS A 199 2.85 8.80 18.97
CA LYS A 199 2.24 7.51 19.25
C LYS A 199 0.73 7.68 19.40
N MET A 200 -0.04 6.87 18.66
CA MET A 200 -1.50 6.81 18.80
C MET A 200 -1.90 6.11 20.10
N ASP A 201 -2.91 6.63 20.76
CA ASP A 201 -3.52 6.01 21.94
C ASP A 201 -5.06 6.00 21.90
N ALA A 202 -5.67 5.50 22.99
CA ALA A 202 -7.12 5.39 23.10
C ALA A 202 -7.81 6.77 23.18
N SER A 203 -7.11 7.81 23.61
CA SER A 203 -7.65 9.16 23.68
C SER A 203 -7.83 9.74 22.28
N ASP A 204 -6.94 9.43 21.33
CA ASP A 204 -7.08 9.83 19.94
C ASP A 204 -8.35 9.27 19.31
N VAL A 205 -8.69 8.00 19.63
CA VAL A 205 -9.91 7.37 19.13
C VAL A 205 -11.15 8.04 19.67
N VAL A 206 -11.19 8.27 20.98
CA VAL A 206 -12.32 8.93 21.65
C VAL A 206 -12.48 10.36 21.11
N TYR A 207 -11.37 11.10 21.04
CA TYR A 207 -11.34 12.43 20.46
C TYR A 207 -11.89 12.44 19.03
N SER A 208 -11.40 11.55 18.17
CA SER A 208 -11.78 11.48 16.76
C SER A 208 -13.28 11.26 16.59
N TRP A 209 -13.87 10.32 17.33
CA TRP A 209 -15.29 10.02 17.24
C TRP A 209 -16.15 11.12 17.83
N CYS A 210 -15.67 11.80 18.89
CA CYS A 210 -16.38 12.95 19.47
C CYS A 210 -16.27 14.19 18.59
N ARG A 211 -15.12 14.40 17.92
CA ARG A 211 -14.97 15.47 16.94
C ARG A 211 -16.02 15.39 15.82
N VAL A 212 -16.31 14.19 15.32
CA VAL A 212 -17.37 13.98 14.30
C VAL A 212 -18.71 14.54 14.77
N LEU A 213 -19.05 14.37 16.05
CA LEU A 213 -20.32 14.84 16.59
C LEU A 213 -20.30 16.35 16.90
N GLY A 214 -19.18 16.86 17.37
CA GLY A 214 -18.97 18.29 17.66
C GLY A 214 -18.98 19.14 16.39
N TYR A 215 -18.17 18.76 15.39
CA TYR A 215 -18.15 19.39 14.07
C TYR A 215 -19.47 19.21 13.31
N GLY A 216 -20.21 18.18 13.67
CA GLY A 216 -21.21 17.53 12.87
C GLY A 216 -22.60 18.13 12.83
N SER A 217 -22.90 19.31 13.38
CA SER A 217 -24.26 19.84 13.25
C SER A 217 -24.29 21.38 13.18
N PRO A 218 -24.74 21.96 12.10
CA PRO A 218 -25.33 21.43 10.87
C PRO A 218 -24.34 21.21 9.72
N ASP A 219 -23.06 21.36 9.94
CA ASP A 219 -22.05 21.55 8.89
C ASP A 219 -21.33 20.24 8.48
N SER A 220 -21.25 19.19 9.33
CA SER A 220 -20.70 17.90 8.94
C SER A 220 -21.68 17.08 8.09
N HIS A 221 -21.19 16.58 6.98
CA HIS A 221 -21.96 15.72 6.10
C HIS A 221 -22.10 14.27 6.62
N VAL A 222 -21.32 13.85 7.63
CA VAL A 222 -21.26 12.45 8.09
C VAL A 222 -21.57 12.25 9.58
N GLY A 223 -21.67 13.30 10.37
CA GLY A 223 -21.96 13.23 11.82
C GLY A 223 -23.18 12.39 12.18
N TRP A 224 -24.25 12.47 11.37
CA TRP A 224 -25.49 11.70 11.53
C TRP A 224 -25.28 10.17 11.57
N ILE A 225 -24.15 9.67 11.08
CA ILE A 225 -23.84 8.24 11.07
C ILE A 225 -23.55 7.74 12.48
N LEU A 226 -22.85 8.53 13.31
CA LEU A 226 -22.47 8.16 14.67
C LEU A 226 -23.42 8.70 15.75
N GLU A 227 -24.09 9.83 15.51
CA GLU A 227 -24.97 10.50 16.49
C GLU A 227 -26.10 9.62 17.06
N GLN A 228 -26.49 8.57 16.35
CA GLN A 228 -27.50 7.61 16.80
C GLN A 228 -26.92 6.50 17.67
N SER A 229 -25.61 6.42 17.81
CA SER A 229 -24.92 5.35 18.52
C SER A 229 -24.53 5.73 19.93
N PHE A 230 -23.97 6.92 20.13
CA PHE A 230 -23.42 7.38 21.41
C PHE A 230 -23.45 8.91 21.50
N ASP A 231 -23.13 9.43 22.68
CA ASP A 231 -23.07 10.87 22.97
C ASP A 231 -21.68 11.25 23.47
N CYS A 232 -21.21 12.40 23.03
CA CYS A 232 -19.96 13.01 23.45
C CYS A 232 -20.17 14.28 24.30
N ASN A 233 -21.41 14.57 24.66
CA ASN A 233 -21.67 15.67 25.57
C ASN A 233 -21.18 15.32 26.98
N ASP A 234 -20.57 16.30 27.63
CA ASP A 234 -20.33 16.25 29.06
C ASP A 234 -21.63 16.35 29.87
N ALA A 235 -21.51 16.35 31.20
CA ALA A 235 -22.67 16.44 32.08
C ALA A 235 -23.46 17.76 31.94
N ASP A 236 -22.88 18.78 31.33
CA ASP A 236 -23.47 20.10 31.08
C ASP A 236 -24.06 20.23 29.67
N GLY A 237 -23.94 19.18 28.85
CA GLY A 237 -24.47 19.11 27.48
C GLY A 237 -23.60 19.81 26.44
N ASN A 238 -22.30 19.96 26.73
CA ASN A 238 -21.32 20.62 25.89
C ASN A 238 -20.31 19.63 25.30
N HIS A 239 -19.82 19.85 24.09
CA HIS A 239 -18.81 19.01 23.43
C HIS A 239 -17.35 19.45 23.75
N ASP A 240 -17.15 20.36 24.70
CA ASP A 240 -15.83 20.96 24.96
C ASP A 240 -14.78 19.96 25.40
N ASP A 241 -15.17 18.90 26.14
CA ASP A 241 -14.25 17.94 26.73
C ASP A 241 -13.94 16.72 25.83
N MET A 242 -14.46 16.67 24.60
CA MET A 242 -14.19 15.62 23.60
C MET A 242 -14.09 14.19 24.18
N GLY A 243 -14.99 13.82 25.07
CA GLY A 243 -14.91 12.51 25.73
C GLY A 243 -16.24 11.99 26.29
N GLY A 244 -17.19 12.84 26.50
CA GLY A 244 -18.58 12.57 26.89
C GLY A 244 -18.87 11.40 27.81
N ALA A 245 -20.09 11.32 28.32
CA ALA A 245 -20.54 10.29 29.26
C ALA A 245 -20.57 8.86 28.68
N SER A 246 -20.55 8.71 27.34
CA SER A 246 -20.56 7.40 26.68
C SER A 246 -19.22 6.70 26.69
N PHE A 247 -18.10 7.43 26.92
CA PHE A 247 -16.75 6.89 26.80
C PHE A 247 -16.03 6.73 28.14
N SER A 248 -15.12 5.77 28.18
CA SER A 248 -14.16 5.61 29.28
C SER A 248 -12.83 5.13 28.72
N VAL A 249 -11.78 5.96 28.77
CA VAL A 249 -10.41 5.55 28.50
C VAL A 249 -9.90 4.73 29.67
N ILE A 250 -9.55 3.46 29.43
CA ILE A 250 -9.11 2.50 30.45
C ILE A 250 -7.58 2.49 30.56
N SER A 251 -6.92 2.57 29.42
CA SER A 251 -5.46 2.68 29.28
C SER A 251 -5.13 3.25 27.90
N ASP A 252 -3.87 3.52 27.59
CA ASP A 252 -3.40 3.97 26.26
C ASP A 252 -3.85 3.04 25.14
N THR A 253 -4.07 1.75 25.43
CA THR A 253 -4.46 0.75 24.42
C THR A 253 -5.86 0.16 24.66
N SER A 254 -6.69 0.78 25.48
CA SER A 254 -8.03 0.27 25.76
C SER A 254 -9.00 1.37 26.16
N PHE A 255 -10.18 1.33 25.58
CA PHE A 255 -11.30 2.19 25.95
C PHE A 255 -12.63 1.45 25.81
N SER A 256 -13.67 1.99 26.41
CA SER A 256 -15.03 1.52 26.21
C SER A 256 -15.95 2.64 25.74
N VAL A 257 -16.97 2.24 24.97
CA VAL A 257 -18.08 3.10 24.55
C VAL A 257 -19.40 2.41 24.89
N THR A 258 -20.36 3.18 25.45
CA THR A 258 -21.69 2.71 25.76
C THR A 258 -22.70 3.29 24.77
N LEU A 259 -23.37 2.42 24.02
CA LEU A 259 -24.34 2.79 23.01
C LEU A 259 -25.70 3.10 23.61
N PHE A 260 -26.50 3.93 22.95
CA PHE A 260 -27.91 4.19 23.33
C PHE A 260 -28.80 2.96 23.22
N ALA A 261 -28.48 2.05 22.28
CA ALA A 261 -29.21 0.81 22.05
C ALA A 261 -28.27 -0.26 21.49
N PRO A 262 -28.55 -1.57 21.71
CA PRO A 262 -27.76 -2.63 21.09
C PRO A 262 -27.76 -2.53 19.57
N SER A 263 -26.58 -2.57 18.95
CA SER A 263 -26.43 -2.43 17.50
C SER A 263 -25.51 -3.50 16.91
N SER A 264 -26.07 -4.39 16.09
CA SER A 264 -25.29 -5.36 15.32
C SER A 264 -24.48 -4.72 14.17
N ALA A 265 -24.82 -3.50 13.78
CA ALA A 265 -24.15 -2.77 12.71
C ALA A 265 -22.98 -1.89 13.22
N PHE A 266 -22.84 -1.71 14.54
CA PHE A 266 -21.90 -0.73 15.09
C PHE A 266 -20.45 -0.92 14.58
N ILE A 267 -19.94 -2.16 14.58
CA ILE A 267 -18.58 -2.44 14.06
C ILE A 267 -18.47 -2.08 12.57
N SER A 268 -19.50 -2.38 11.79
CA SER A 268 -19.53 -2.00 10.36
C SER A 268 -19.59 -0.47 10.17
N THR A 269 -20.29 0.22 11.06
CA THR A 269 -20.40 1.68 11.02
C THR A 269 -19.05 2.35 11.26
N ILE A 270 -18.31 1.94 12.29
CA ILE A 270 -16.99 2.49 12.62
C ILE A 270 -15.87 1.99 11.70
N ALA A 271 -16.14 1.04 10.82
CA ALA A 271 -15.24 0.61 9.76
C ALA A 271 -15.31 1.51 8.51
N TYR A 272 -16.28 2.41 8.43
CA TYR A 272 -16.38 3.43 7.40
C TYR A 272 -15.50 4.64 7.75
N THR A 273 -15.16 5.48 6.78
CA THR A 273 -14.24 6.62 6.94
C THR A 273 -14.58 7.56 8.09
N VAL A 274 -15.86 7.67 8.45
CA VAL A 274 -16.33 8.42 9.63
C VAL A 274 -15.72 7.93 10.95
N GLY A 275 -15.28 6.67 11.01
CA GLY A 275 -14.59 6.08 12.16
C GLY A 275 -13.07 6.27 12.13
N ALA A 276 -12.53 7.07 11.21
CA ALA A 276 -11.11 7.33 11.10
C ALA A 276 -10.54 7.94 12.37
N VAL A 277 -9.30 7.55 12.70
CA VAL A 277 -8.59 8.08 13.87
C VAL A 277 -7.60 9.15 13.42
N ILE A 278 -7.68 10.32 14.03
CA ILE A 278 -6.81 11.46 13.78
C ILE A 278 -5.95 11.77 15.01
N ASN A 279 -4.85 12.48 14.82
CA ASN A 279 -4.01 12.97 15.90
C ASN A 279 -4.72 14.09 16.67
N ALA A 280 -5.18 13.77 17.87
CA ALA A 280 -5.94 14.68 18.72
C ALA A 280 -5.13 15.91 19.12
N ASP A 281 -3.87 15.73 19.51
CA ASP A 281 -3.00 16.81 19.96
C ASP A 281 -2.73 17.83 18.84
N LEU A 282 -2.49 17.35 17.62
CA LEU A 282 -2.28 18.23 16.48
C LEU A 282 -3.57 18.91 16.04
N CYS A 283 -4.70 18.22 16.09
CA CYS A 283 -5.99 18.83 15.80
C CYS A 283 -6.28 19.96 16.80
N GLU A 284 -6.16 19.73 18.11
CA GLU A 284 -6.34 20.76 19.13
C GLU A 284 -5.37 21.94 18.97
N ALA A 285 -4.12 21.68 18.59
CA ALA A 285 -3.12 22.72 18.36
C ALA A 285 -3.44 23.62 17.15
N ASN A 286 -4.23 23.13 16.20
CA ASN A 286 -4.60 23.83 14.96
C ASN A 286 -6.09 24.22 14.88
N ARG A 287 -6.85 23.98 15.95
CA ARG A 287 -8.26 24.29 16.06
C ARG A 287 -8.48 25.81 16.17
N VAL A 288 -9.29 26.36 15.30
CA VAL A 288 -9.61 27.78 15.27
C VAL A 288 -10.86 28.02 16.13
N ASP A 289 -10.81 29.05 16.99
CA ASP A 289 -11.89 29.46 17.92
C ASP A 289 -12.39 28.32 18.82
N ALA A 290 -11.45 27.50 19.34
CA ALA A 290 -11.73 26.31 20.14
C ALA A 290 -12.72 26.61 21.30
N GLY A 291 -13.86 25.92 21.32
CA GLY A 291 -14.95 26.14 22.28
C GLY A 291 -15.75 27.42 22.05
N GLY A 292 -15.52 28.14 20.93
CA GLY A 292 -16.25 29.34 20.53
C GLY A 292 -17.43 29.08 19.61
N GLU A 293 -18.15 30.16 19.23
CA GLU A 293 -19.28 30.08 18.29
C GLU A 293 -18.88 29.65 16.86
N ASN A 294 -17.61 29.89 16.49
CA ASN A 294 -17.07 29.58 15.16
C ASN A 294 -15.94 28.56 15.24
N ASP A 295 -16.06 27.65 16.17
CA ASP A 295 -15.10 26.55 16.32
C ASP A 295 -15.09 25.67 15.07
N ASP A 296 -13.95 25.59 14.43
CA ASP A 296 -13.77 24.82 13.18
C ASP A 296 -13.40 23.35 13.43
N TYR A 297 -13.19 22.95 14.68
CA TYR A 297 -12.74 21.61 15.05
C TYR A 297 -11.54 21.13 14.21
N CYS A 298 -10.59 22.05 13.94
CA CYS A 298 -9.42 21.87 13.06
C CYS A 298 -9.72 21.50 11.59
N HIS A 299 -10.91 21.79 11.10
CA HIS A 299 -11.30 21.42 9.73
C HIS A 299 -10.41 22.08 8.68
N GLU A 300 -10.14 23.39 8.80
CA GLU A 300 -9.28 24.10 7.85
C GLU A 300 -7.87 23.47 7.77
N TRP A 301 -7.33 23.05 8.92
CA TRP A 301 -6.04 22.38 8.99
C TRP A 301 -6.10 20.98 8.37
N MET A 302 -7.15 20.19 8.69
CA MET A 302 -7.34 18.85 8.13
C MET A 302 -7.50 18.88 6.61
N ASP A 303 -8.16 19.92 6.08
CA ASP A 303 -8.42 20.06 4.65
C ASP A 303 -7.17 20.43 3.83
N GLU A 304 -6.08 20.82 4.49
CA GLU A 304 -4.76 20.97 3.86
C GLU A 304 -4.00 19.65 3.71
N GLY A 305 -4.48 18.55 4.32
CA GLY A 305 -3.86 17.24 4.32
C GLY A 305 -2.52 17.20 5.06
N PRO A 306 -2.49 17.63 6.33
CA PRO A 306 -1.23 17.82 7.03
C PRO A 306 -0.54 16.51 7.38
N MET A 307 0.79 16.52 7.35
CA MET A 307 1.59 15.43 7.91
C MET A 307 1.31 15.29 9.41
N GLY A 308 1.13 14.06 9.86
CA GLY A 308 0.83 13.74 11.25
C GLY A 308 -0.65 13.56 11.54
N ALA A 309 -1.55 13.90 10.61
CA ALA A 309 -2.98 13.75 10.82
C ALA A 309 -3.44 12.29 10.88
N GLY A 310 -2.86 11.40 10.07
CA GLY A 310 -3.28 10.00 9.93
C GLY A 310 -2.18 8.98 10.21
N THR A 311 -2.59 7.71 10.33
CA THR A 311 -1.75 6.57 10.68
C THR A 311 -1.52 5.59 9.52
N ASN A 312 -2.23 5.73 8.39
CA ASN A 312 -2.21 4.76 7.31
C ASN A 312 -0.94 4.86 6.44
N ALA A 313 -0.87 4.04 5.39
CA ALA A 313 0.33 3.79 4.59
C ALA A 313 0.88 5.02 3.86
N TYR A 314 0.06 6.01 3.60
CA TYR A 314 0.45 7.22 2.89
C TYR A 314 0.09 8.48 3.66
N THR A 315 0.75 9.58 3.29
CA THR A 315 0.44 10.93 3.74
C THR A 315 0.43 11.88 2.56
N VAL A 316 -0.29 12.99 2.66
CA VAL A 316 -0.37 13.98 1.59
C VAL A 316 0.91 14.79 1.54
N GLN A 317 1.54 14.83 0.38
CA GLN A 317 2.69 15.70 0.11
C GLN A 317 2.26 17.05 -0.45
N THR A 318 1.27 17.04 -1.35
CA THR A 318 0.81 18.24 -2.03
C THR A 318 -0.61 18.02 -2.51
N TRP A 319 -1.46 19.00 -2.32
CA TRP A 319 -2.77 19.07 -2.94
C TRP A 319 -2.96 20.41 -3.65
N VAL A 320 -3.07 20.36 -4.95
CA VAL A 320 -3.39 21.50 -5.81
C VAL A 320 -4.78 21.26 -6.36
N ARG A 321 -5.76 21.98 -5.84
CA ARG A 321 -7.16 21.85 -6.23
C ARG A 321 -7.34 21.90 -7.74
N GLU A 322 -8.18 21.01 -8.27
CA GLU A 322 -8.51 20.87 -9.71
C GLU A 322 -7.29 20.54 -10.60
N ASP A 323 -6.16 20.14 -10.04
CA ASP A 323 -4.96 19.76 -10.78
C ASP A 323 -4.42 18.39 -10.34
N ARG A 324 -3.96 18.28 -9.10
CA ARG A 324 -3.40 17.02 -8.60
C ARG A 324 -3.33 16.94 -7.08
N LEU A 325 -3.42 15.73 -6.58
CA LEU A 325 -3.08 15.37 -5.20
C LEU A 325 -1.95 14.34 -5.25
N VAL A 326 -0.93 14.51 -4.42
CA VAL A 326 0.24 13.65 -4.35
C VAL A 326 0.36 13.04 -2.97
N LEU A 327 0.34 11.72 -2.93
CA LEU A 327 0.58 10.92 -1.73
C LEU A 327 2.01 10.36 -1.76
N VAL A 328 2.65 10.36 -0.60
CA VAL A 328 3.96 9.74 -0.38
C VAL A 328 3.87 8.75 0.79
N PRO A 329 4.74 7.74 0.87
CA PRO A 329 4.69 6.76 1.94
C PRO A 329 4.81 7.39 3.32
N ASN A 330 3.98 6.91 4.24
CA ASN A 330 4.17 7.07 5.68
C ASN A 330 5.17 6.01 6.16
N TRP A 331 6.43 6.39 6.33
CA TRP A 331 7.48 5.44 6.74
C TRP A 331 7.25 4.88 8.15
N MET A 332 6.47 5.59 8.99
CA MET A 332 6.08 5.14 10.34
C MET A 332 4.93 4.13 10.34
N TYR A 333 4.37 3.80 9.17
CA TYR A 333 3.22 2.90 9.06
C TYR A 333 3.48 1.56 9.76
N TRP A 334 2.57 1.19 10.64
CA TRP A 334 2.69 0.05 11.55
C TRP A 334 2.69 -1.32 10.87
N GLU A 335 2.08 -1.45 9.71
CA GLU A 335 2.10 -2.71 8.96
C GLU A 335 3.46 -2.89 8.29
N SER A 336 4.15 -3.97 8.66
CA SER A 336 5.47 -4.28 8.11
C SER A 336 5.39 -4.70 6.64
N GLY A 337 6.34 -4.28 5.83
CA GLY A 337 6.44 -4.64 4.41
C GLY A 337 7.17 -3.56 3.61
N ASP A 338 7.54 -3.91 2.39
CA ASP A 338 8.12 -2.95 1.45
C ASP A 338 7.01 -2.14 0.79
N TYR A 339 7.22 -0.85 0.63
CA TYR A 339 6.32 -0.03 -0.19
C TYR A 339 6.52 -0.36 -1.67
N ASN A 340 5.45 -0.77 -2.32
CA ASN A 340 5.47 -1.01 -3.76
C ASN A 340 5.38 0.30 -4.57
N ILE A 341 4.93 1.38 -3.93
CA ILE A 341 4.72 2.70 -4.55
C ILE A 341 5.35 3.77 -3.67
N ASN A 342 6.27 4.55 -4.23
CA ASN A 342 6.90 5.69 -3.55
C ASN A 342 6.14 6.99 -3.78
N ARG A 343 5.24 7.03 -4.77
CA ARG A 343 4.47 8.21 -5.11
C ARG A 343 3.18 7.80 -5.79
N HIS A 344 2.08 8.30 -5.31
CA HIS A 344 0.77 8.16 -5.92
C HIS A 344 0.23 9.57 -6.24
N THR A 345 -0.07 9.82 -7.49
CA THR A 345 -0.62 11.10 -7.95
C THR A 345 -2.03 10.87 -8.47
N VAL A 346 -3.00 11.57 -7.89
CA VAL A 346 -4.39 11.65 -8.36
C VAL A 346 -4.56 12.97 -9.10
N SER A 347 -5.06 12.94 -10.34
CA SER A 347 -5.19 14.11 -11.23
C SER A 347 -6.49 14.09 -12.04
#